data_253488f142fee61963e66a92f6719c5b
#
_entry.id   253488f142fee61963e66a92f6719c5b
#
_cell.length_a   1.000
_cell.length_b   1.000
_cell.length_c   1.000
_cell.angle_alpha   90.00
_cell.angle_beta   90.00
_cell.angle_gamma   90.00
#
_symmetry.space_group_name_H-M   'P 1'
#
loop_
_entity.id
_entity.type
_entity.pdbx_description
1 polymer ?
#
loop_
_entity_poly.entity_id
_entity_poly.type
_entity_poly.pdbx_seq_one_letter_code
_entity_poly.pdbx_strand_id
1 'polypeptide(L)'
;MAIAPGGGLYIPPSPSVSDVICLSNCSELRTVAPGGTIQVTGQHLETAEDVSFKADDGRVKAPVKITSDSTLTAKVPDDAVSGRIRVVGSVAAASSPVSLEVDDSIEIGKGGAVKLTAAQTGPERAYQYGNKKPTIDFITTGGGSSNNLRVDVTDEDGQIVRSYNEESVKAGTTESVTWNGRTESGKAAPNGDYRFVVRSIDGSRAKVTSSVRRAKKDGVNPFRFSIYGYKFPVRGPHTYGDGLGAGRGHQGQDVLAKCGLKLVAARAGTVYFNDTDGRAGNYIVINTKGTGGGSNTYMHLMHPSSLKVGDKVKTGQVIGLVGDTGDATTCHLHFEQWSAPGWYQGGSVTDPTPELKKWDSYS
;
A
#
# COMPACT_ATOMS: atom_id res chain seq x y z
N MET A 1 17.87 -30.67 -6.34
CA MET A 1 16.49 -31.00 -5.91
C MET A 1 16.52 -31.29 -4.42
N ALA A 2 15.77 -30.55 -3.62
CA ALA A 2 15.63 -30.81 -2.18
C ALA A 2 14.44 -31.75 -1.96
N ILE A 3 14.61 -32.74 -1.07
CA ILE A 3 13.56 -33.70 -0.70
C ILE A 3 12.79 -33.10 0.49
N ALA A 4 11.47 -32.97 0.36
CA ALA A 4 10.61 -32.51 1.46
C ALA A 4 10.50 -33.57 2.56
N PRO A 5 10.29 -33.19 3.85
CA PRO A 5 10.01 -34.13 4.92
C PRO A 5 8.72 -34.90 4.61
N GLY A 6 8.83 -36.17 4.21
CA GLY A 6 7.72 -37.02 3.79
C GLY A 6 7.90 -37.69 2.43
N GLY A 7 9.09 -37.57 1.79
CA GLY A 7 9.45 -38.30 0.57
C GLY A 7 8.86 -37.79 -0.75
N GLY A 8 8.17 -36.62 -0.75
CA GLY A 8 7.69 -35.96 -1.98
C GLY A 8 8.76 -35.05 -2.60
N LEU A 9 8.79 -34.95 -3.93
CA LEU A 9 9.59 -33.95 -4.64
C LEU A 9 9.08 -32.54 -4.29
N TYR A 10 9.92 -31.71 -3.67
CA TYR A 10 9.64 -30.30 -3.50
C TYR A 10 9.75 -29.61 -4.87
N ILE A 11 8.64 -29.10 -5.39
CA ILE A 11 8.61 -28.24 -6.56
C ILE A 11 8.52 -26.79 -6.04
N PRO A 12 9.55 -25.97 -6.23
CA PRO A 12 9.50 -24.57 -5.80
C PRO A 12 8.36 -23.83 -6.52
N PRO A 13 7.70 -22.85 -5.85
CA PRO A 13 6.65 -22.07 -6.47
C PRO A 13 7.19 -21.29 -7.67
N SER A 14 6.35 -21.14 -8.70
CA SER A 14 6.69 -20.36 -9.88
C SER A 14 6.69 -18.86 -9.56
N PRO A 15 7.65 -18.08 -10.10
CA PRO A 15 7.63 -16.63 -9.94
C PRO A 15 6.41 -16.01 -10.62
N SER A 16 5.94 -14.87 -10.11
CA SER A 16 4.97 -14.02 -10.78
C SER A 16 5.47 -12.58 -10.82
N VAL A 17 5.08 -11.83 -11.84
CA VAL A 17 5.46 -10.42 -12.00
C VAL A 17 4.21 -9.54 -11.92
N SER A 18 4.20 -8.57 -11.02
CA SER A 18 3.13 -7.59 -10.87
C SER A 18 3.45 -6.23 -11.50
N ASP A 19 4.71 -5.79 -11.46
CA ASP A 19 5.14 -4.54 -12.10
C ASP A 19 6.63 -4.54 -12.42
N VAL A 20 7.03 -3.58 -13.28
CA VAL A 20 8.42 -3.31 -13.66
C VAL A 20 8.61 -1.81 -13.71
N ILE A 21 9.61 -1.31 -13.00
CA ILE A 21 9.99 0.11 -13.02
C ILE A 21 11.48 0.29 -13.28
N CYS A 22 11.83 1.37 -13.97
CA CYS A 22 13.22 1.78 -14.17
C CYS A 22 13.78 2.39 -12.88
N LEU A 23 15.01 2.03 -12.48
CA LEU A 23 15.71 2.60 -11.32
C LEU A 23 16.84 3.56 -11.71
N SER A 24 17.52 3.32 -12.83
CA SER A 24 18.62 4.18 -13.29
C SER A 24 18.71 4.24 -14.80
N ASN A 25 19.24 5.35 -15.33
CA ASN A 25 19.24 5.67 -16.75
C ASN A 25 17.83 5.71 -17.35
N CYS A 26 16.92 6.35 -16.62
CA CYS A 26 15.51 6.43 -16.95
C CYS A 26 15.13 7.80 -17.54
N SER A 27 14.28 7.82 -18.55
CA SER A 27 13.53 9.03 -18.91
C SER A 27 12.11 9.01 -18.37
N GLU A 28 11.53 7.82 -18.20
CA GLU A 28 10.21 7.59 -17.58
C GLU A 28 10.25 6.33 -16.70
N LEU A 29 9.18 6.09 -15.92
CA LEU A 29 9.14 4.93 -14.99
C LEU A 29 9.29 3.57 -15.69
N ARG A 30 8.99 3.51 -17.00
CA ARG A 30 9.11 2.28 -17.80
C ARG A 30 9.94 2.48 -19.08
N THR A 31 10.67 3.59 -19.19
CA THR A 31 11.59 3.88 -20.30
C THR A 31 13.00 3.99 -19.75
N VAL A 32 13.87 3.12 -20.22
CA VAL A 32 15.23 2.92 -19.73
C VAL A 32 16.23 2.88 -20.88
N ALA A 33 17.41 3.48 -20.69
CA ALA A 33 18.52 3.30 -21.62
C ALA A 33 19.18 1.91 -21.43
N PRO A 34 19.80 1.35 -22.47
CA PRO A 34 20.73 0.22 -22.33
C PRO A 34 21.73 0.45 -21.21
N GLY A 35 22.08 -0.60 -20.47
CA GLY A 35 22.94 -0.49 -19.28
C GLY A 35 22.25 0.08 -18.03
N GLY A 36 21.00 0.56 -18.12
CA GLY A 36 20.20 0.99 -16.99
C GLY A 36 19.75 -0.16 -16.12
N THR A 37 19.20 0.15 -14.93
CA THR A 37 18.73 -0.86 -13.97
C THR A 37 17.22 -0.77 -13.84
N ILE A 38 16.58 -1.93 -13.82
CA ILE A 38 15.14 -2.06 -13.54
C ILE A 38 14.93 -2.79 -12.21
N GLN A 39 13.79 -2.49 -11.57
CA GLN A 39 13.23 -3.27 -10.48
C GLN A 39 12.00 -4.03 -10.97
N VAL A 40 11.91 -5.28 -10.60
CA VAL A 40 10.75 -6.13 -10.83
C VAL A 40 10.10 -6.43 -9.49
N THR A 41 8.79 -6.25 -9.40
CA THR A 41 7.98 -6.64 -8.23
C THR A 41 7.06 -7.79 -8.59
N GLY A 42 6.77 -8.68 -7.62
CA GLY A 42 5.97 -9.87 -7.86
C GLY A 42 5.81 -10.74 -6.62
N GLN A 43 5.73 -12.05 -6.84
CA GLN A 43 5.73 -13.07 -5.78
C GLN A 43 6.67 -14.20 -6.17
N HIS A 44 7.28 -14.85 -5.18
CA HIS A 44 8.22 -15.96 -5.36
C HIS A 44 9.42 -15.61 -6.25
N LEU A 45 9.86 -14.34 -6.19
CA LEU A 45 11.00 -13.85 -6.98
C LEU A 45 12.34 -14.36 -6.43
N GLU A 46 12.36 -14.93 -5.22
CA GLU A 46 13.52 -15.64 -4.66
C GLU A 46 13.93 -16.87 -5.49
N THR A 47 13.03 -17.40 -6.33
CA THR A 47 13.30 -18.52 -7.22
C THR A 47 13.83 -18.10 -8.60
N ALA A 48 13.96 -16.80 -8.86
CA ALA A 48 14.40 -16.26 -10.14
C ALA A 48 15.92 -16.50 -10.37
N GLU A 49 16.25 -16.92 -11.57
CA GLU A 49 17.63 -17.11 -12.03
C GLU A 49 18.09 -15.95 -12.92
N ASP A 50 17.21 -15.54 -13.87
CA ASP A 50 17.48 -14.49 -14.83
C ASP A 50 16.24 -13.64 -15.09
N VAL A 51 16.48 -12.43 -15.61
CA VAL A 51 15.48 -11.65 -16.36
C VAL A 51 15.81 -11.72 -17.85
N SER A 52 14.84 -12.12 -18.66
CA SER A 52 14.94 -12.23 -20.10
C SER A 52 14.25 -11.06 -20.78
N PHE A 53 15.00 -10.27 -21.52
CA PHE A 53 14.56 -9.12 -22.31
C PHE A 53 14.27 -9.53 -23.74
N LYS A 54 13.45 -8.76 -24.46
CA LYS A 54 13.31 -8.90 -25.91
C LYS A 54 14.58 -8.36 -26.57
N ALA A 55 15.03 -8.98 -27.64
CA ALA A 55 16.10 -8.54 -28.56
C ALA A 55 15.61 -8.70 -30.00
N ASP A 56 16.31 -8.14 -30.97
CA ASP A 56 15.92 -8.24 -32.37
C ASP A 56 15.85 -9.70 -32.83
N ASP A 57 16.83 -10.51 -32.45
CA ASP A 57 16.91 -11.94 -32.78
C ASP A 57 16.45 -12.84 -31.61
N GLY A 58 15.32 -12.50 -30.99
CA GLY A 58 14.75 -13.35 -29.93
C GLY A 58 14.80 -12.72 -28.54
N ARG A 59 15.61 -13.26 -27.65
CA ARG A 59 15.67 -12.79 -26.25
C ARG A 59 17.08 -12.89 -25.68
N VAL A 60 17.47 -11.86 -24.93
CA VAL A 60 18.72 -11.79 -24.17
C VAL A 60 18.44 -11.89 -22.68
N LYS A 61 19.32 -12.54 -21.91
CA LYS A 61 19.20 -12.74 -20.47
C LYS A 61 20.15 -11.83 -19.70
N ALA A 62 19.70 -11.37 -18.54
CA ALA A 62 20.53 -10.67 -17.59
C ALA A 62 20.40 -11.32 -16.19
N PRO A 63 21.51 -11.42 -15.44
CA PRO A 63 21.48 -11.94 -14.09
C PRO A 63 20.66 -11.05 -13.16
N VAL A 64 20.04 -11.66 -12.17
CA VAL A 64 19.21 -10.96 -11.19
C VAL A 64 19.98 -10.72 -9.89
N LYS A 65 19.64 -9.60 -9.23
CA LYS A 65 19.95 -9.39 -7.81
C LYS A 65 18.64 -9.43 -7.02
N ILE A 66 18.42 -10.53 -6.31
CA ILE A 66 17.24 -10.72 -5.47
C ILE A 66 17.37 -9.83 -4.23
N THR A 67 16.34 -9.03 -3.94
CA THR A 67 16.28 -8.12 -2.78
C THR A 67 15.33 -8.66 -1.71
N SER A 68 14.26 -9.34 -2.13
CA SER A 68 13.29 -10.03 -1.27
C SER A 68 12.53 -11.10 -2.08
N ASP A 69 11.62 -11.83 -1.45
CA ASP A 69 10.68 -12.76 -2.11
C ASP A 69 9.76 -12.06 -3.13
N SER A 70 9.60 -10.75 -3.00
CA SER A 70 8.70 -9.93 -3.81
C SER A 70 9.40 -8.88 -4.68
N THR A 71 10.75 -8.81 -4.65
CA THR A 71 11.50 -7.76 -5.35
C THR A 71 12.86 -8.25 -5.82
N LEU A 72 13.19 -7.99 -7.08
CA LEU A 72 14.53 -8.18 -7.64
C LEU A 72 14.91 -7.00 -8.54
N THR A 73 16.20 -6.90 -8.84
CA THR A 73 16.73 -5.94 -9.84
C THR A 73 17.52 -6.67 -10.91
N ALA A 74 17.53 -6.09 -12.12
CA ALA A 74 18.33 -6.56 -13.24
C ALA A 74 18.86 -5.37 -14.06
N LYS A 75 20.02 -5.54 -14.67
CA LYS A 75 20.59 -4.56 -15.61
C LYS A 75 20.05 -4.85 -17.01
N VAL A 76 19.64 -3.80 -17.71
CA VAL A 76 19.16 -3.93 -19.10
C VAL A 76 20.35 -4.17 -20.02
N PRO A 77 20.39 -5.27 -20.79
CA PRO A 77 21.45 -5.55 -21.75
C PRO A 77 21.49 -4.51 -22.87
N ASP A 78 22.67 -4.36 -23.49
CA ASP A 78 22.88 -3.36 -24.53
C ASP A 78 22.12 -3.70 -25.84
N ASP A 79 21.83 -4.98 -26.08
CA ASP A 79 21.07 -5.50 -27.20
C ASP A 79 19.57 -5.69 -26.91
N ALA A 80 19.11 -5.25 -25.73
CA ALA A 80 17.70 -5.30 -25.41
C ALA A 80 16.90 -4.27 -26.20
N VAL A 81 15.72 -4.69 -26.68
CA VAL A 81 14.76 -3.80 -27.35
C VAL A 81 13.44 -3.75 -26.57
N SER A 82 12.61 -2.76 -26.86
CA SER A 82 11.33 -2.54 -26.18
C SER A 82 10.43 -3.78 -26.23
N GLY A 83 9.84 -4.12 -25.08
CA GLY A 83 8.94 -5.27 -24.96
C GLY A 83 8.70 -5.71 -23.52
N ARG A 84 7.91 -6.77 -23.38
CA ARG A 84 7.70 -7.40 -22.09
C ARG A 84 8.91 -8.21 -21.67
N ILE A 85 9.35 -8.03 -20.43
CA ILE A 85 10.37 -8.89 -19.82
C ILE A 85 9.76 -10.22 -19.35
N ARG A 86 10.63 -11.20 -19.11
CA ARG A 86 10.27 -12.45 -18.44
C ARG A 86 11.23 -12.71 -17.29
N VAL A 87 10.70 -12.98 -16.12
CA VAL A 87 11.47 -13.53 -15.00
C VAL A 87 11.55 -15.03 -15.21
N VAL A 88 12.74 -15.56 -15.30
CA VAL A 88 13.00 -17.00 -15.51
C VAL A 88 13.40 -17.60 -14.19
N GLY A 89 12.61 -18.54 -13.71
CA GLY A 89 12.92 -19.35 -12.52
C GLY A 89 13.27 -20.79 -12.92
N SER A 90 13.70 -21.60 -11.96
CA SER A 90 14.12 -22.99 -12.16
C SER A 90 13.01 -23.92 -12.70
N VAL A 91 11.74 -23.56 -12.52
CA VAL A 91 10.58 -24.39 -12.92
C VAL A 91 9.78 -23.74 -14.03
N ALA A 92 9.59 -22.41 -13.98
CA ALA A 92 8.75 -21.68 -14.92
C ALA A 92 9.24 -20.24 -15.12
N ALA A 93 8.73 -19.60 -16.16
CA ALA A 93 8.97 -18.18 -16.44
C ALA A 93 7.67 -17.39 -16.38
N ALA A 94 7.71 -16.19 -15.80
CA ALA A 94 6.60 -15.24 -15.75
C ALA A 94 6.88 -13.99 -16.59
N SER A 95 5.91 -13.59 -17.40
CA SER A 95 6.00 -12.35 -18.17
C SER A 95 5.47 -11.16 -17.38
N SER A 96 6.09 -9.99 -17.54
CA SER A 96 5.57 -8.75 -16.98
C SER A 96 4.19 -8.41 -17.57
N PRO A 97 3.27 -7.83 -16.79
CA PRO A 97 1.98 -7.35 -17.29
C PRO A 97 2.12 -6.13 -18.21
N VAL A 98 3.20 -5.38 -18.06
CA VAL A 98 3.50 -4.14 -18.79
C VAL A 98 4.75 -4.30 -19.66
N SER A 99 4.85 -3.49 -20.74
CA SER A 99 6.05 -3.40 -21.56
C SER A 99 7.05 -2.42 -20.93
N LEU A 100 8.32 -2.78 -21.03
CA LEU A 100 9.44 -1.89 -20.79
C LEU A 100 9.83 -1.27 -22.14
N GLU A 101 9.99 0.04 -22.20
CA GLU A 101 10.54 0.76 -23.33
C GLU A 101 12.05 0.88 -23.16
N VAL A 102 12.80 0.44 -24.15
CA VAL A 102 14.27 0.60 -24.21
C VAL A 102 14.56 1.68 -25.24
N ASP A 103 15.22 2.76 -24.82
CA ASP A 103 15.50 3.93 -25.64
C ASP A 103 16.97 4.34 -25.45
N ASP A 104 17.76 4.17 -26.46
CA ASP A 104 19.20 4.50 -26.51
C ASP A 104 19.48 6.01 -26.69
N SER A 105 18.45 6.79 -27.03
CA SER A 105 18.55 8.24 -27.22
C SER A 105 18.40 9.05 -25.90
N ILE A 106 18.25 8.39 -24.76
CA ILE A 106 18.04 9.06 -23.45
C ILE A 106 19.26 9.89 -23.07
N GLU A 107 19.08 11.22 -23.01
CA GLU A 107 20.07 12.17 -22.53
C GLU A 107 19.82 12.61 -21.10
N ILE A 108 20.75 12.29 -20.19
CA ILE A 108 20.65 12.56 -18.76
C ILE A 108 21.66 13.63 -18.33
N GLY A 109 21.21 14.60 -17.51
CA GLY A 109 22.13 15.53 -16.81
C GLY A 109 22.79 16.60 -17.68
N LYS A 110 22.21 17.00 -18.83
CA LYS A 110 22.78 17.99 -19.75
C LYS A 110 22.50 19.47 -19.45
N GLY A 111 22.26 19.83 -18.16
CA GLY A 111 22.00 21.21 -17.75
C GLY A 111 20.54 21.67 -17.97
N GLY A 112 20.27 22.96 -17.74
CA GLY A 112 18.94 23.55 -17.85
C GLY A 112 18.09 23.38 -16.56
N ALA A 113 16.80 23.73 -16.64
CA ALA A 113 15.91 23.62 -15.51
C ALA A 113 15.60 22.15 -15.17
N VAL A 114 15.47 21.84 -13.87
CA VAL A 114 15.01 20.52 -13.40
C VAL A 114 13.63 20.24 -13.98
N LYS A 115 13.49 19.10 -14.62
CA LYS A 115 12.23 18.62 -15.20
C LYS A 115 11.78 17.37 -14.48
N LEU A 116 10.51 17.32 -14.10
CA LEU A 116 9.86 16.10 -13.64
C LEU A 116 9.33 15.35 -14.85
N THR A 117 9.96 14.26 -15.22
CA THR A 117 9.65 13.51 -16.44
C THR A 117 8.71 12.36 -16.20
N ALA A 118 8.73 11.78 -15.01
CA ALA A 118 7.78 10.77 -14.57
C ALA A 118 7.45 10.93 -13.09
N ALA A 119 6.23 10.55 -12.71
CA ALA A 119 5.82 10.42 -11.32
C ALA A 119 4.64 9.47 -11.19
N GLN A 120 4.66 8.67 -10.13
CA GLN A 120 3.58 7.78 -9.74
C GLN A 120 3.40 7.87 -8.23
N THR A 121 2.15 7.94 -7.77
CA THR A 121 1.82 7.93 -6.34
C THR A 121 0.94 6.73 -6.03
N GLY A 122 1.24 6.03 -4.96
CA GLY A 122 0.44 4.92 -4.47
C GLY A 122 0.59 4.70 -2.96
N PRO A 123 -0.42 4.13 -2.32
CA PRO A 123 -1.78 3.88 -2.82
C PRO A 123 -2.58 5.19 -2.92
N GLU A 124 -3.58 5.24 -3.80
CA GLU A 124 -4.52 6.38 -3.91
C GLU A 124 -5.24 6.66 -2.58
N ARG A 125 -5.46 5.62 -1.78
CA ARG A 125 -6.04 5.69 -0.44
C ARG A 125 -5.13 5.02 0.57
N ALA A 126 -4.74 5.75 1.59
CA ALA A 126 -3.98 5.24 2.71
C ALA A 126 -4.75 5.44 4.03
N TYR A 127 -4.38 4.67 5.03
CA TYR A 127 -5.01 4.76 6.34
C TYR A 127 -3.98 5.14 7.39
N GLN A 128 -4.36 6.02 8.30
CA GLN A 128 -3.52 6.40 9.43
C GLN A 128 -3.12 5.13 10.20
N TYR A 129 -1.83 4.98 10.45
CA TYR A 129 -1.26 3.78 11.08
C TYR A 129 -1.51 2.46 10.31
N GLY A 130 -1.92 2.53 9.04
CA GLY A 130 -2.10 1.37 8.16
C GLY A 130 -0.77 0.75 7.72
N ASN A 131 -0.87 -0.38 7.00
CA ASN A 131 0.30 -1.11 6.49
C ASN A 131 0.93 -0.44 5.26
N LYS A 132 0.10 0.18 4.40
CA LYS A 132 0.55 0.87 3.19
C LYS A 132 0.61 2.37 3.44
N LYS A 133 1.71 3.00 3.07
CA LYS A 133 1.93 4.44 3.20
C LYS A 133 1.91 5.09 1.81
N PRO A 134 1.40 6.33 1.70
CA PRO A 134 1.53 7.09 0.46
C PRO A 134 3.01 7.25 0.11
N THR A 135 3.35 6.88 -1.10
CA THR A 135 4.71 6.99 -1.64
C THR A 135 4.61 7.63 -3.01
N ILE A 136 5.50 8.54 -3.32
CA ILE A 136 5.72 9.02 -4.68
C ILE A 136 7.03 8.41 -5.19
N ASP A 137 6.96 7.75 -6.35
CA ASP A 137 8.13 7.40 -7.16
C ASP A 137 8.22 8.43 -8.29
N PHE A 138 9.39 9.02 -8.49
CA PHE A 138 9.54 10.05 -9.52
C PHE A 138 10.92 10.05 -10.13
N ILE A 139 11.01 10.59 -11.34
CA ILE A 139 12.24 10.78 -12.10
C ILE A 139 12.37 12.25 -12.47
N THR A 140 13.56 12.81 -12.23
CA THR A 140 13.91 14.14 -12.71
C THR A 140 15.03 14.05 -13.74
N THR A 141 14.97 14.94 -14.74
CA THR A 141 16.01 15.14 -15.73
C THR A 141 16.36 16.64 -15.81
N GLY A 142 17.42 16.99 -16.51
CA GLY A 142 17.92 18.38 -16.53
C GLY A 142 18.65 18.73 -15.24
N GLY A 143 18.94 20.02 -15.03
CA GLY A 143 19.85 20.45 -13.97
C GLY A 143 21.26 19.95 -14.20
N GLY A 144 21.99 19.67 -13.11
CA GLY A 144 23.31 19.02 -13.16
C GLY A 144 23.18 17.49 -13.22
N SER A 145 24.33 16.81 -13.08
CA SER A 145 24.38 15.35 -12.91
C SER A 145 23.66 14.87 -11.63
N SER A 146 23.56 15.75 -10.63
CA SER A 146 22.73 15.59 -9.46
C SER A 146 22.08 16.92 -9.05
N ASN A 147 20.93 16.84 -8.40
CA ASN A 147 20.13 17.99 -7.98
C ASN A 147 19.74 17.82 -6.50
N ASN A 148 19.64 18.93 -5.77
CA ASN A 148 19.03 18.92 -4.45
C ASN A 148 17.55 19.27 -4.61
N LEU A 149 16.69 18.39 -4.15
CA LEU A 149 15.25 18.50 -4.31
C LEU A 149 14.56 18.56 -2.95
N ARG A 150 13.36 19.07 -2.94
CA ARG A 150 12.43 19.01 -1.82
C ARG A 150 11.10 18.43 -2.30
N VAL A 151 10.60 17.44 -1.58
CA VAL A 151 9.28 16.89 -1.80
C VAL A 151 8.35 17.33 -0.69
N ASP A 152 7.39 18.18 -1.04
CA ASP A 152 6.38 18.65 -0.11
C ASP A 152 5.12 17.78 -0.22
N VAL A 153 4.54 17.44 0.93
CA VAL A 153 3.14 16.98 1.02
C VAL A 153 2.29 18.20 1.32
N THR A 154 1.33 18.48 0.46
CA THR A 154 0.37 19.57 0.64
C THR A 154 -1.04 19.03 0.78
N ASP A 155 -1.89 19.70 1.57
CA ASP A 155 -3.32 19.47 1.64
C ASP A 155 -4.05 20.01 0.41
N GLU A 156 -5.37 19.92 0.40
CA GLU A 156 -6.22 20.40 -0.70
C GLU A 156 -6.15 21.92 -0.91
N ASP A 157 -5.90 22.68 0.16
CA ASP A 157 -5.72 24.14 0.12
C ASP A 157 -4.30 24.55 -0.33
N GLY A 158 -3.42 23.57 -0.53
CA GLY A 158 -2.03 23.77 -0.95
C GLY A 158 -1.07 24.15 0.19
N GLN A 159 -1.53 24.03 1.45
CA GLN A 159 -0.67 24.26 2.62
C GLN A 159 0.30 23.08 2.78
N ILE A 160 1.56 23.39 3.07
CA ILE A 160 2.59 22.37 3.30
C ILE A 160 2.35 21.72 4.66
N VAL A 161 2.14 20.41 4.65
CA VAL A 161 1.89 19.59 5.84
C VAL A 161 3.16 18.90 6.31
N ARG A 162 4.02 18.51 5.37
CA ARG A 162 5.29 17.84 5.58
C ARG A 162 6.24 18.12 4.43
N SER A 163 7.54 18.24 4.74
CA SER A 163 8.60 18.36 3.71
C SER A 163 9.68 17.31 3.92
N TYR A 164 10.28 16.87 2.82
CA TYR A 164 11.43 15.98 2.76
C TYR A 164 12.50 16.62 1.85
N ASN A 165 13.71 16.66 2.33
CA ASN A 165 14.86 17.11 1.53
C ASN A 165 15.56 15.88 0.98
N GLU A 166 15.75 15.85 -0.33
CA GLU A 166 16.46 14.82 -1.06
C GLU A 166 17.72 15.44 -1.66
N GLU A 167 18.86 15.08 -1.09
CA GLU A 167 20.16 15.62 -1.50
C GLU A 167 20.82 14.75 -2.54
N SER A 168 21.52 15.39 -3.50
CA SER A 168 22.31 14.69 -4.53
C SER A 168 21.52 13.68 -5.37
N VAL A 169 20.25 13.97 -5.61
CA VAL A 169 19.39 13.15 -6.50
C VAL A 169 19.98 13.14 -7.90
N LYS A 170 20.35 11.95 -8.37
CA LYS A 170 20.92 11.79 -9.72
C LYS A 170 19.84 11.96 -10.78
N ALA A 171 20.11 12.77 -11.80
CA ALA A 171 19.22 12.87 -12.95
C ALA A 171 19.04 11.50 -13.61
N GLY A 172 17.82 11.18 -14.03
CA GLY A 172 17.48 9.89 -14.65
C GLY A 172 17.46 8.70 -13.71
N THR A 173 17.44 8.92 -12.39
CA THR A 173 17.18 7.85 -11.41
C THR A 173 15.77 7.98 -10.83
N THR A 174 15.18 6.85 -10.50
CA THR A 174 13.93 6.83 -9.76
C THR A 174 14.21 7.05 -8.28
N GLU A 175 13.61 8.10 -7.74
CA GLU A 175 13.60 8.41 -6.32
C GLU A 175 12.24 8.09 -5.73
N SER A 176 12.23 7.68 -4.44
CA SER A 176 11.01 7.28 -3.74
C SER A 176 10.92 8.02 -2.41
N VAL A 177 9.85 8.79 -2.23
CA VAL A 177 9.56 9.47 -0.96
C VAL A 177 8.27 8.94 -0.37
N THR A 178 8.34 8.44 0.85
CA THR A 178 7.20 7.86 1.57
C THR A 178 6.78 8.75 2.72
N TRP A 179 5.50 9.14 2.73
CA TRP A 179 4.93 9.90 3.84
C TRP A 179 4.27 8.98 4.87
N ASN A 180 4.57 9.19 6.13
CA ASN A 180 4.04 8.39 7.25
C ASN A 180 2.65 8.83 7.76
N GLY A 181 2.00 9.80 7.10
CA GLY A 181 0.70 10.34 7.51
C GLY A 181 0.78 11.31 8.69
N ARG A 182 1.95 11.90 8.98
CA ARG A 182 2.13 12.86 10.06
C ARG A 182 2.57 14.21 9.53
N THR A 183 2.09 15.26 10.21
CA THR A 183 2.52 16.65 9.98
C THR A 183 3.96 16.87 10.39
N GLU A 184 4.51 18.04 10.10
CA GLU A 184 5.85 18.44 10.53
C GLU A 184 6.00 18.39 12.06
N SER A 185 4.95 18.73 12.81
CA SER A 185 4.92 18.65 14.29
C SER A 185 4.75 17.21 14.82
N GLY A 186 4.74 16.17 13.96
CA GLY A 186 4.59 14.78 14.34
C GLY A 186 3.15 14.34 14.67
N LYS A 187 2.15 15.23 14.60
CA LYS A 187 0.75 14.91 14.79
C LYS A 187 0.21 14.12 13.58
N ALA A 188 -0.78 13.26 13.80
CA ALA A 188 -1.50 12.62 12.70
C ALA A 188 -2.17 13.68 11.82
N ALA A 189 -1.98 13.58 10.51
CA ALA A 189 -2.63 14.49 9.57
C ALA A 189 -4.15 14.28 9.58
N PRO A 190 -4.97 15.33 9.38
CA PRO A 190 -6.42 15.20 9.22
C PRO A 190 -6.80 14.23 8.08
N ASN A 191 -8.04 13.72 8.13
CA ASN A 191 -8.61 13.03 6.96
C ASN A 191 -8.76 14.03 5.81
N GLY A 192 -8.46 13.61 4.62
CA GLY A 192 -8.61 14.46 3.43
C GLY A 192 -7.68 14.06 2.31
N ASP A 193 -7.70 14.89 1.30
CA ASP A 193 -6.90 14.75 0.09
C ASP A 193 -5.59 15.51 0.21
N TYR A 194 -4.54 14.84 -0.23
CA TYR A 194 -3.17 15.34 -0.21
C TYR A 194 -2.53 15.15 -1.58
N ARG A 195 -1.43 15.86 -1.80
CA ARG A 195 -0.60 15.66 -2.99
C ARG A 195 0.87 15.84 -2.67
N PHE A 196 1.70 15.13 -3.39
CA PHE A 196 3.13 15.42 -3.43
C PHE A 196 3.44 16.54 -4.40
N VAL A 197 4.43 17.38 -4.06
CA VAL A 197 4.93 18.45 -4.92
C VAL A 197 6.45 18.37 -4.91
N VAL A 198 7.05 18.07 -6.06
CA VAL A 198 8.51 18.05 -6.22
C VAL A 198 9.01 19.48 -6.55
N ARG A 199 9.99 19.96 -5.80
CA ARG A 199 10.59 21.28 -5.95
C ARG A 199 12.11 21.19 -6.00
N SER A 200 12.76 22.15 -6.65
CA SER A 200 14.17 22.40 -6.46
C SER A 200 14.42 23.03 -5.07
N ILE A 201 15.67 23.01 -4.59
CA ILE A 201 16.01 23.53 -3.26
C ILE A 201 15.79 25.05 -3.15
N ASP A 202 15.77 25.79 -4.28
CA ASP A 202 15.41 27.21 -4.34
C ASP A 202 13.92 27.48 -4.15
N GLY A 203 13.10 26.41 -3.98
CA GLY A 203 11.65 26.47 -3.78
C GLY A 203 10.84 26.54 -5.07
N SER A 204 11.45 26.64 -6.26
CA SER A 204 10.72 26.57 -7.50
C SER A 204 10.18 25.14 -7.72
N ARG A 205 9.01 25.02 -8.35
CA ARG A 205 8.49 23.70 -8.73
C ARG A 205 9.30 23.12 -9.88
N ALA A 206 9.60 21.83 -9.82
CA ALA A 206 10.14 21.12 -10.96
C ALA A 206 9.19 21.27 -12.16
N LYS A 207 9.75 21.54 -13.34
CA LYS A 207 8.96 21.73 -14.55
C LYS A 207 8.37 20.39 -14.99
N VAL A 208 7.04 20.25 -14.92
CA VAL A 208 6.34 19.01 -15.30
C VAL A 208 6.30 18.86 -16.81
N THR A 209 6.74 17.70 -17.32
CA THR A 209 6.75 17.38 -18.75
C THR A 209 5.38 17.00 -19.29
N SER A 210 5.29 16.81 -20.61
CA SER A 210 4.04 16.47 -21.29
C SER A 210 3.49 15.09 -20.91
N SER A 211 4.34 14.09 -20.62
CA SER A 211 3.91 12.75 -20.18
C SER A 211 3.17 12.78 -18.85
N VAL A 212 3.75 13.44 -17.84
CA VAL A 212 3.11 13.61 -16.53
C VAL A 212 1.85 14.49 -16.65
N ARG A 213 1.84 15.49 -17.53
CA ARG A 213 0.64 16.31 -17.80
C ARG A 213 -0.47 15.52 -18.49
N ARG A 214 -0.12 14.54 -19.34
CA ARG A 214 -1.11 13.68 -20.03
C ARG A 214 -1.87 12.83 -19.01
N ALA A 215 -1.20 12.19 -18.07
CA ALA A 215 -1.85 11.45 -16.98
C ALA A 215 -2.90 12.29 -16.24
N LYS A 216 -2.59 13.58 -15.97
CA LYS A 216 -3.55 14.52 -15.39
C LYS A 216 -4.74 14.83 -16.33
N LYS A 217 -4.49 14.95 -17.65
CA LYS A 217 -5.53 15.22 -18.66
C LYS A 217 -6.53 14.06 -18.77
N ASP A 218 -6.07 12.84 -18.59
CA ASP A 218 -6.91 11.63 -18.63
C ASP A 218 -7.64 11.35 -17.29
N GLY A 219 -7.71 12.35 -16.41
CA GLY A 219 -8.40 12.26 -15.11
C GLY A 219 -7.56 11.69 -13.98
N VAL A 220 -6.39 11.15 -14.27
CA VAL A 220 -5.44 10.67 -13.28
C VAL A 220 -4.57 11.84 -12.80
N ASN A 221 -4.50 12.05 -11.48
CA ASN A 221 -3.55 12.98 -10.88
C ASN A 221 -2.42 12.15 -10.22
N PRO A 222 -1.24 12.05 -10.84
CA PRO A 222 -0.17 11.18 -10.36
C PRO A 222 0.41 11.60 -9.01
N PHE A 223 -0.01 12.74 -8.47
CA PHE A 223 0.49 13.29 -7.20
C PHE A 223 -0.53 13.20 -6.06
N ARG A 224 -1.81 12.91 -6.37
CA ARG A 224 -2.90 12.96 -5.40
C ARG A 224 -3.12 11.60 -4.73
N PHE A 225 -3.43 11.65 -3.45
CA PHE A 225 -3.85 10.52 -2.64
C PHE A 225 -4.70 11.02 -1.47
N SER A 226 -5.39 10.09 -0.79
CA SER A 226 -6.22 10.43 0.36
C SER A 226 -5.75 9.69 1.61
N ILE A 227 -5.89 10.34 2.77
CA ILE A 227 -5.62 9.73 4.08
C ILE A 227 -6.91 9.67 4.88
N TYR A 228 -7.16 8.50 5.48
CA TYR A 228 -8.31 8.26 6.35
C TYR A 228 -7.90 7.67 7.69
N GLY A 229 -8.60 8.06 8.76
CA GLY A 229 -8.32 7.57 10.11
C GLY A 229 -8.82 6.16 10.36
N TYR A 230 -9.86 5.73 9.66
CA TYR A 230 -10.54 4.47 9.84
C TYR A 230 -10.74 3.72 8.53
N LYS A 231 -10.93 2.40 8.63
CA LYS A 231 -11.29 1.54 7.51
C LYS A 231 -12.51 0.70 7.90
N PHE A 232 -13.45 0.51 6.96
CA PHE A 232 -14.60 -0.35 7.19
C PHE A 232 -14.14 -1.79 7.48
N PRO A 233 -14.66 -2.44 8.55
CA PRO A 233 -14.06 -3.67 9.06
C PRO A 233 -14.34 -4.92 8.23
N VAL A 234 -15.47 -5.03 7.52
CA VAL A 234 -15.81 -6.20 6.70
C VAL A 234 -15.23 -6.05 5.30
N ARG A 235 -14.54 -7.06 4.80
CA ARG A 235 -13.91 -7.04 3.48
C ARG A 235 -14.67 -7.86 2.46
N GLY A 236 -15.83 -7.36 2.03
CA GLY A 236 -16.69 -7.98 1.03
C GLY A 236 -18.11 -7.46 1.04
N PRO A 237 -19.00 -8.05 0.24
CA PRO A 237 -20.42 -7.68 0.21
C PRO A 237 -21.06 -7.86 1.59
N HIS A 238 -21.87 -6.88 1.98
CA HIS A 238 -22.52 -6.84 3.30
C HIS A 238 -23.79 -5.99 3.26
N THR A 239 -24.60 -6.10 4.31
CA THR A 239 -25.76 -5.23 4.58
C THR A 239 -25.80 -4.91 6.07
N TYR A 240 -26.52 -3.86 6.44
CA TYR A 240 -26.68 -3.47 7.83
C TYR A 240 -27.93 -4.15 8.42
N GLY A 241 -27.76 -4.81 9.58
CA GLY A 241 -28.80 -5.41 10.39
C GLY A 241 -29.18 -4.52 11.58
N ASP A 242 -29.36 -5.13 12.76
CA ASP A 242 -29.76 -4.46 13.97
C ASP A 242 -28.72 -3.43 14.44
N GLY A 243 -29.19 -2.25 14.81
CA GLY A 243 -28.38 -1.16 15.33
C GLY A 243 -28.43 -1.05 16.86
N LEU A 244 -27.72 -0.06 17.40
CA LEU A 244 -27.67 0.23 18.83
C LEU A 244 -29.08 0.40 19.40
N GLY A 245 -29.36 -0.32 20.49
CA GLY A 245 -30.65 -0.27 21.21
C GLY A 245 -31.74 -1.16 20.60
N ALA A 246 -31.48 -1.88 19.53
CA ALA A 246 -32.45 -2.84 18.99
C ALA A 246 -32.76 -3.96 19.98
N GLY A 247 -33.98 -4.45 19.96
CA GLY A 247 -34.42 -5.56 20.80
C GLY A 247 -34.18 -5.31 22.31
N ARG A 248 -33.45 -6.21 22.96
CA ARG A 248 -33.19 -6.19 24.43
C ARG A 248 -31.89 -5.46 24.80
N GLY A 249 -31.63 -4.30 24.21
CA GLY A 249 -30.45 -3.50 24.54
C GLY A 249 -29.19 -3.91 23.78
N HIS A 250 -29.31 -4.11 22.46
CA HIS A 250 -28.22 -4.35 21.55
C HIS A 250 -27.19 -3.23 21.62
N GLN A 251 -25.91 -3.58 21.80
CA GLN A 251 -24.85 -2.61 22.14
C GLN A 251 -23.99 -2.19 20.95
N GLY A 252 -24.38 -2.53 19.73
CA GLY A 252 -23.57 -2.25 18.54
C GLY A 252 -24.38 -2.13 17.27
N GLN A 253 -23.72 -2.37 16.17
CA GLN A 253 -24.30 -2.51 14.84
C GLN A 253 -23.94 -3.88 14.27
N ASP A 254 -24.95 -4.60 13.83
CA ASP A 254 -24.75 -5.83 13.09
C ASP A 254 -24.50 -5.52 11.62
N VAL A 255 -23.43 -6.08 11.10
CA VAL A 255 -23.07 -6.03 9.69
C VAL A 255 -23.18 -7.43 9.12
N LEU A 256 -24.30 -7.71 8.43
CA LEU A 256 -24.59 -9.02 7.85
C LEU A 256 -23.66 -9.26 6.66
N ALA A 257 -22.95 -10.38 6.65
CA ALA A 257 -21.98 -10.69 5.63
C ALA A 257 -21.75 -12.20 5.54
N LYS A 258 -21.23 -12.66 4.40
CA LYS A 258 -20.93 -14.10 4.23
C LYS A 258 -19.89 -14.56 5.24
N CYS A 259 -20.11 -15.73 5.86
CA CYS A 259 -19.10 -16.42 6.67
C CYS A 259 -17.77 -16.53 5.93
N GLY A 260 -16.66 -16.37 6.65
CA GLY A 260 -15.31 -16.47 6.12
C GLY A 260 -14.77 -15.23 5.42
N LEU A 261 -15.55 -14.15 5.26
CA LEU A 261 -15.02 -12.88 4.81
C LEU A 261 -14.02 -12.31 5.83
N LYS A 262 -12.96 -11.71 5.35
CA LYS A 262 -11.93 -11.13 6.23
C LYS A 262 -12.48 -9.96 7.03
N LEU A 263 -12.21 -9.99 8.34
CA LEU A 263 -12.37 -8.86 9.23
C LEU A 263 -11.04 -8.16 9.42
N VAL A 264 -11.06 -6.83 9.38
CA VAL A 264 -9.87 -6.01 9.60
C VAL A 264 -10.09 -5.02 10.74
N ALA A 265 -9.02 -4.66 11.43
CA ALA A 265 -9.07 -3.60 12.43
C ALA A 265 -9.50 -2.28 11.79
N ALA A 266 -10.61 -1.72 12.22
CA ALA A 266 -11.11 -0.45 11.72
C ALA A 266 -10.12 0.69 12.00
N ARG A 267 -9.40 0.63 13.12
CA ARG A 267 -8.33 1.56 13.48
C ARG A 267 -7.19 0.85 14.19
N ALA A 268 -5.99 1.40 14.07
CA ALA A 268 -4.82 0.93 14.79
C ALA A 268 -4.99 1.04 16.31
N GLY A 269 -4.44 0.09 17.03
CA GLY A 269 -4.54 0.06 18.47
C GLY A 269 -3.68 -1.03 19.11
N THR A 270 -4.13 -1.46 20.27
CA THR A 270 -3.54 -2.58 21.02
C THR A 270 -4.67 -3.54 21.37
N VAL A 271 -4.47 -4.82 21.14
CA VAL A 271 -5.43 -5.85 21.56
C VAL A 271 -5.57 -5.81 23.08
N TYR A 272 -6.78 -5.57 23.56
CA TYR A 272 -7.13 -5.51 24.96
C TYR A 272 -7.74 -6.82 25.44
N PHE A 273 -8.65 -7.41 24.66
CA PHE A 273 -9.21 -8.74 24.85
C PHE A 273 -9.15 -9.54 23.55
N ASN A 274 -9.01 -10.85 23.68
CA ASN A 274 -9.21 -11.85 22.64
C ASN A 274 -9.62 -13.12 23.35
N ASP A 275 -10.93 -13.44 23.35
CA ASP A 275 -11.49 -14.49 24.15
C ASP A 275 -12.73 -15.10 23.46
N THR A 276 -13.37 -16.04 24.12
CA THR A 276 -14.62 -16.68 23.69
C THR A 276 -15.64 -16.61 24.82
N ASP A 277 -16.83 -16.12 24.52
CA ASP A 277 -17.96 -16.00 25.44
C ASP A 277 -19.23 -16.62 24.84
N GLY A 278 -20.15 -17.10 25.69
CA GLY A 278 -21.38 -17.77 25.22
C GLY A 278 -22.30 -16.85 24.38
N ARG A 279 -22.26 -15.53 24.60
CA ARG A 279 -23.07 -14.56 23.85
C ARG A 279 -22.27 -13.93 22.70
N ALA A 280 -21.09 -13.43 22.98
CA ALA A 280 -20.23 -12.77 21.99
C ALA A 280 -19.58 -13.75 20.98
N GLY A 281 -19.57 -15.04 21.30
CA GLY A 281 -18.80 -16.01 20.55
C GLY A 281 -17.30 -15.72 20.66
N ASN A 282 -16.56 -15.98 19.62
CA ASN A 282 -15.17 -15.54 19.52
C ASN A 282 -15.16 -14.02 19.29
N TYR A 283 -14.44 -13.28 20.11
CA TYR A 283 -14.41 -11.82 20.01
C TYR A 283 -13.03 -11.23 20.29
N ILE A 284 -12.78 -10.05 19.74
CA ILE A 284 -11.57 -9.28 19.98
C ILE A 284 -11.91 -7.82 20.25
N VAL A 285 -11.25 -7.22 21.24
CA VAL A 285 -11.35 -5.81 21.60
C VAL A 285 -10.02 -5.14 21.34
N ILE A 286 -10.04 -4.03 20.61
CA ILE A 286 -8.87 -3.24 20.28
C ILE A 286 -9.03 -1.85 20.88
N ASN A 287 -8.17 -1.51 21.84
CA ASN A 287 -8.03 -0.14 22.33
C ASN A 287 -7.35 0.71 21.25
N THR A 288 -8.06 1.72 20.75
CA THR A 288 -7.65 2.48 19.58
C THR A 288 -6.66 3.57 19.93
N LYS A 289 -5.80 3.92 18.98
CA LYS A 289 -4.82 5.02 19.08
C LYS A 289 -5.42 6.34 18.60
N GLY A 290 -4.94 7.44 19.17
CA GLY A 290 -5.21 8.81 18.73
C GLY A 290 -6.12 9.60 19.66
N THR A 291 -6.53 10.80 19.21
CA THR A 291 -7.44 11.68 19.96
C THR A 291 -8.78 11.01 20.21
N GLY A 292 -9.20 10.98 21.45
CA GLY A 292 -10.47 10.41 21.87
C GLY A 292 -10.44 8.94 22.25
N GLY A 293 -9.23 8.31 22.35
CA GLY A 293 -8.98 6.90 22.62
C GLY A 293 -10.14 6.15 23.28
N GLY A 294 -10.61 5.10 22.66
CA GLY A 294 -11.69 4.23 23.14
C GLY A 294 -11.41 2.84 22.63
N SER A 295 -12.43 2.02 22.47
CA SER A 295 -12.26 0.67 21.95
C SER A 295 -13.20 0.41 20.77
N ASN A 296 -12.75 -0.47 19.90
CA ASN A 296 -13.60 -1.15 18.92
C ASN A 296 -13.67 -2.63 19.30
N THR A 297 -14.87 -3.17 19.37
CA THR A 297 -15.14 -4.57 19.68
C THR A 297 -15.68 -5.26 18.43
N TYR A 298 -15.18 -6.48 18.18
CA TYR A 298 -15.55 -7.30 17.02
C TYR A 298 -15.96 -8.67 17.54
N MET A 299 -17.22 -9.07 17.35
CA MET A 299 -17.78 -10.31 17.89
C MET A 299 -18.23 -11.26 16.78
N HIS A 300 -18.59 -12.49 17.19
CA HIS A 300 -19.05 -13.58 16.34
C HIS A 300 -18.03 -14.04 15.30
N LEU A 301 -16.73 -13.89 15.58
CA LEU A 301 -15.68 -14.34 14.69
C LEU A 301 -15.79 -15.87 14.46
N MET A 302 -15.51 -16.31 13.23
CA MET A 302 -15.56 -17.73 12.86
C MET A 302 -14.61 -18.59 13.71
N HIS A 303 -13.43 -18.06 14.03
CA HIS A 303 -12.41 -18.67 14.88
C HIS A 303 -11.83 -17.62 15.84
N PRO A 304 -11.26 -18.01 16.97
CA PRO A 304 -10.48 -17.10 17.80
C PRO A 304 -9.42 -16.37 16.95
N SER A 305 -9.23 -15.08 17.20
CA SER A 305 -8.18 -14.33 16.50
C SER A 305 -6.80 -14.90 16.83
N SER A 306 -5.91 -14.95 15.85
CA SER A 306 -4.52 -15.36 16.09
C SER A 306 -3.66 -14.32 16.84
N LEU A 307 -4.21 -13.12 17.06
CA LEU A 307 -3.57 -12.05 17.82
C LEU A 307 -3.64 -12.33 19.31
N LYS A 308 -2.67 -11.81 20.06
CA LYS A 308 -2.61 -11.93 21.53
C LYS A 308 -2.89 -10.60 22.20
N VAL A 309 -3.40 -10.64 23.44
CA VAL A 309 -3.52 -9.44 24.28
C VAL A 309 -2.15 -8.74 24.36
N GLY A 310 -2.13 -7.43 24.16
CA GLY A 310 -0.92 -6.61 24.08
C GLY A 310 -0.36 -6.41 22.68
N ASP A 311 -0.76 -7.19 21.67
CA ASP A 311 -0.30 -7.03 20.30
C ASP A 311 -0.70 -5.68 19.73
N LYS A 312 0.22 -5.07 18.96
CA LYS A 312 -0.01 -3.83 18.23
C LYS A 312 -0.65 -4.14 16.88
N VAL A 313 -1.79 -3.54 16.62
CA VAL A 313 -2.57 -3.73 15.40
C VAL A 313 -2.57 -2.45 14.57
N LYS A 314 -2.44 -2.59 13.26
CA LYS A 314 -2.50 -1.48 12.30
C LYS A 314 -3.90 -1.35 11.70
N THR A 315 -4.30 -0.15 11.31
CA THR A 315 -5.54 0.06 10.56
C THR A 315 -5.53 -0.81 9.30
N GLY A 316 -6.59 -1.59 9.10
CA GLY A 316 -6.72 -2.51 7.96
C GLY A 316 -5.95 -3.83 8.10
N GLN A 317 -5.33 -4.10 9.24
CA GLN A 317 -4.74 -5.41 9.52
C GLN A 317 -5.84 -6.45 9.74
N VAL A 318 -5.70 -7.63 9.12
CA VAL A 318 -6.64 -8.75 9.34
C VAL A 318 -6.58 -9.17 10.81
N ILE A 319 -7.75 -9.30 11.43
CA ILE A 319 -7.93 -9.67 12.84
C ILE A 319 -8.75 -10.94 13.03
N GLY A 320 -9.42 -11.42 11.99
CA GLY A 320 -10.26 -12.60 12.00
C GLY A 320 -11.09 -12.75 10.74
N LEU A 321 -12.09 -13.59 10.82
CA LEU A 321 -13.07 -13.84 9.77
C LEU A 321 -14.47 -13.68 10.31
N VAL A 322 -15.42 -13.20 9.48
CA VAL A 322 -16.85 -13.18 9.79
C VAL A 322 -17.32 -14.60 10.10
N GLY A 323 -18.03 -14.77 11.19
CA GLY A 323 -18.61 -16.05 11.60
C GLY A 323 -20.01 -15.87 12.18
N ASP A 324 -20.43 -16.88 12.93
CA ASP A 324 -21.73 -17.00 13.59
C ASP A 324 -21.62 -17.65 14.98
N THR A 325 -20.46 -17.52 15.61
CA THR A 325 -20.21 -18.09 16.95
C THR A 325 -20.93 -17.30 18.04
N GLY A 326 -21.25 -17.96 19.15
CA GLY A 326 -22.01 -17.37 20.26
C GLY A 326 -23.51 -17.30 19.98
N ASP A 327 -24.17 -16.23 20.43
CA ASP A 327 -25.63 -16.03 20.28
C ASP A 327 -25.92 -15.32 18.94
N ALA A 328 -25.50 -15.93 17.85
CA ALA A 328 -25.68 -15.43 16.48
C ALA A 328 -26.55 -16.40 15.68
N THR A 329 -27.58 -15.90 15.01
CA THR A 329 -28.48 -16.71 14.17
C THR A 329 -28.03 -16.84 12.71
N THR A 330 -27.11 -15.99 12.29
CA THR A 330 -26.55 -15.96 10.94
C THR A 330 -25.18 -15.31 10.95
N CYS A 331 -24.41 -15.48 9.87
CA CYS A 331 -23.09 -14.87 9.74
C CYS A 331 -23.17 -13.34 9.72
N HIS A 332 -22.52 -12.69 10.65
CA HIS A 332 -22.41 -11.25 10.72
C HIS A 332 -21.20 -10.83 11.56
N LEU A 333 -20.82 -9.59 11.45
CA LEU A 333 -19.99 -8.89 12.42
C LEU A 333 -20.92 -8.09 13.34
N HIS A 334 -20.93 -8.39 14.65
CA HIS A 334 -21.42 -7.43 15.64
C HIS A 334 -20.26 -6.50 15.99
N PHE A 335 -20.44 -5.19 15.75
CA PHE A 335 -19.43 -4.17 15.96
C PHE A 335 -19.87 -3.15 17.00
N GLU A 336 -19.04 -2.97 18.05
CA GLU A 336 -19.27 -1.93 19.04
C GLU A 336 -18.17 -0.86 18.97
N GLN A 337 -18.56 0.37 19.25
CA GLN A 337 -17.64 1.48 19.44
C GLN A 337 -17.84 2.08 20.83
N TRP A 338 -16.74 2.19 21.58
CA TRP A 338 -16.76 2.67 22.96
C TRP A 338 -15.93 3.95 23.08
N SER A 339 -16.44 4.92 23.86
CA SER A 339 -15.68 6.12 24.19
C SER A 339 -14.49 5.79 25.11
N ALA A 340 -13.57 6.76 25.29
CA ALA A 340 -12.50 6.62 26.28
C ALA A 340 -13.08 6.47 27.71
N PRO A 341 -12.43 5.68 28.58
CA PRO A 341 -11.17 4.95 28.38
C PRO A 341 -11.30 3.60 27.64
N GLY A 342 -12.50 3.17 27.26
CA GLY A 342 -12.71 1.99 26.45
C GLY A 342 -13.68 0.98 27.03
N TRP A 343 -13.78 -0.16 26.38
CA TRP A 343 -14.69 -1.26 26.62
C TRP A 343 -14.62 -1.75 28.07
N TYR A 344 -15.74 -1.60 28.82
CA TYR A 344 -15.86 -1.90 30.25
C TYR A 344 -14.73 -1.35 31.15
N GLN A 345 -14.04 -0.30 30.71
CA GLN A 345 -13.01 0.40 31.50
C GLN A 345 -13.50 1.76 32.02
N GLY A 346 -14.81 1.99 31.97
CA GLY A 346 -15.44 3.28 32.30
C GLY A 346 -15.85 4.10 31.06
N GLY A 347 -15.63 3.59 29.85
CA GLY A 347 -16.20 4.15 28.63
C GLY A 347 -17.67 3.79 28.49
N SER A 348 -18.37 4.49 27.61
CA SER A 348 -19.75 4.24 27.22
C SER A 348 -19.82 3.79 25.77
N VAL A 349 -20.73 2.86 25.47
CA VAL A 349 -21.02 2.48 24.09
C VAL A 349 -21.61 3.68 23.33
N THR A 350 -21.22 3.83 22.09
CA THR A 350 -21.73 4.86 21.17
C THR A 350 -22.32 4.20 19.93
N ASP A 351 -23.30 4.84 19.28
CA ASP A 351 -23.84 4.30 18.02
C ASP A 351 -22.75 4.31 16.93
N PRO A 352 -22.29 3.13 16.46
CA PRO A 352 -21.26 3.07 15.46
C PRO A 352 -21.80 3.22 14.03
N THR A 353 -23.11 3.20 13.82
CA THR A 353 -23.76 3.15 12.51
C THR A 353 -23.37 4.31 11.60
N PRO A 354 -23.42 5.59 12.04
CA PRO A 354 -23.03 6.71 11.20
C PRO A 354 -21.58 6.63 10.74
N GLU A 355 -20.68 6.27 11.65
CA GLU A 355 -19.26 6.16 11.36
C GLU A 355 -18.96 4.95 10.44
N LEU A 356 -19.59 3.80 10.66
CA LEU A 356 -19.47 2.63 9.79
C LEU A 356 -19.90 2.94 8.36
N LYS A 357 -21.05 3.61 8.16
CA LYS A 357 -21.53 4.04 6.84
C LYS A 357 -20.56 4.99 6.15
N LYS A 358 -19.97 5.91 6.92
CA LYS A 358 -18.93 6.81 6.42
C LYS A 358 -17.67 6.06 6.00
N TRP A 359 -17.18 5.11 6.80
CA TRP A 359 -15.99 4.33 6.44
C TRP A 359 -16.24 3.42 5.25
N ASP A 360 -17.44 2.87 5.14
CA ASP A 360 -17.86 2.05 4.02
C ASP A 360 -17.82 2.82 2.69
N SER A 361 -18.27 4.08 2.70
CA SER A 361 -18.32 4.91 1.49
C SER A 361 -16.95 5.16 0.81
N TYR A 362 -15.84 4.97 1.53
CA TYR A 362 -14.50 5.19 0.99
C TYR A 362 -13.55 3.99 1.13
N SER A 363 -13.94 2.87 1.76
CA SER A 363 -13.10 1.67 1.97
C SER A 363 -13.25 0.65 0.85
#